data_76b5e5b543a31e7c0736684032bb408f
#
_entry.id   76b5e5b543a31e7c0736684032bb408f
#
_cell.length_a   1.000
_cell.length_b   1.000
_cell.length_c   1.000
_cell.angle_alpha   90.00
_cell.angle_beta   90.00
_cell.angle_gamma   90.00
#
_symmetry.space_group_name_H-M   'P 1'
#
loop_
_entity.id
_entity.type
_entity.pdbx_description
1 polymer ?
#
loop_
_entity_poly.entity_id
_entity_poly.type
_entity_poly.pdbx_seq_one_letter_code
_entity_poly.pdbx_strand_id
1 'polypeptide(L)'
;MKLRDTLFLSIKNLWRRKLRTTLTVLGVMIGCCAIVVMLSLGIAMERNFMAQVNQMGNIMQIQVYNYNYGGKTPDGKDIPPLDDKMLAHFETIKGVQGATPVMNLYLKMMAGKYVSHVSIIGIKAEMFTLLDIPVIEGRPLQEGDTDHMVVGQYVAQNFYNPKASRYRWEPAPEGFNLMEEKVTISWDMNYGEKPQKGMPQPKVKAKPVKVEAVGIVGQSGSEYDWSVIMPFETVMKYQKEMEKWNKQNSGSSGGGGRIIYKSAIAVAAGMGGNGTDQGYQRVIVKAKHIDDVVDIMDSIKELGYECYSPIQILDDMKKQSAGLRQILLGIGIMSFIIAAIGIANTMYMSIYERTREIGIIKVIGAKLRDIQRLFMLEAWWIGVFGGILGVGMSYLLSFLLNKFNVNLGNSEIWTPEGMVKLNSSYIPIWLTAAAFFFSPIASLIAGLLPSRRAMKLSVMKALRQD
;
A
#
# COMPACT_ATOMS: atom_id res chain seq x y z
N MET A 1 -4.29 -54.58 -20.71
CA MET A 1 -3.88 -53.62 -21.76
C MET A 1 -2.59 -52.92 -21.35
N LYS A 2 -1.63 -52.70 -22.27
CA LYS A 2 -0.43 -51.91 -21.98
C LYS A 2 -0.83 -50.45 -21.81
N LEU A 3 -0.20 -49.73 -20.90
CA LEU A 3 -0.54 -48.33 -20.55
C LEU A 3 -0.44 -47.41 -21.78
N ARG A 4 0.50 -47.68 -22.66
CA ARG A 4 0.72 -46.95 -23.93
C ARG A 4 -0.45 -47.08 -24.89
N ASP A 5 -1.05 -48.27 -24.98
CA ASP A 5 -2.19 -48.53 -25.87
C ASP A 5 -3.46 -47.83 -25.36
N THR A 6 -3.65 -47.81 -24.03
CA THR A 6 -4.77 -47.07 -23.41
C THR A 6 -4.67 -45.57 -23.57
N LEU A 7 -3.46 -44.99 -23.49
CA LEU A 7 -3.23 -43.58 -23.75
C LEU A 7 -3.54 -43.21 -25.20
N PHE A 8 -3.06 -43.98 -26.14
CA PHE A 8 -3.29 -43.73 -27.58
C PHE A 8 -4.78 -43.88 -27.96
N LEU A 9 -5.44 -44.89 -27.42
CA LEU A 9 -6.88 -45.12 -27.63
C LEU A 9 -7.71 -43.95 -27.04
N SER A 10 -7.37 -43.44 -25.84
CA SER A 10 -8.11 -42.34 -25.20
C SER A 10 -8.04 -41.06 -26.04
N ILE A 11 -6.86 -40.69 -26.56
CA ILE A 11 -6.71 -39.54 -27.45
C ILE A 11 -7.52 -39.72 -28.75
N LYS A 12 -7.38 -40.86 -29.40
CA LYS A 12 -8.11 -41.16 -30.65
C LYS A 12 -9.62 -41.08 -30.46
N ASN A 13 -10.12 -41.52 -29.31
CA ASN A 13 -11.54 -41.43 -28.97
C ASN A 13 -12.03 -39.99 -28.81
N LEU A 14 -11.24 -39.11 -28.18
CA LEU A 14 -11.58 -37.70 -28.06
C LEU A 14 -11.69 -37.00 -29.42
N TRP A 15 -10.83 -37.37 -30.42
CA TRP A 15 -10.84 -36.76 -31.75
C TRP A 15 -11.99 -37.25 -32.65
N ARG A 16 -12.64 -38.37 -32.32
CA ARG A 16 -13.82 -38.86 -33.09
C ARG A 16 -15.06 -37.97 -32.90
N ARG A 17 -15.13 -37.15 -31.80
CA ARG A 17 -16.28 -36.30 -31.46
C ARG A 17 -15.84 -34.87 -31.16
N LYS A 18 -15.27 -34.24 -32.18
CA LYS A 18 -14.59 -32.95 -32.09
C LYS A 18 -15.42 -31.85 -31.37
N LEU A 19 -16.67 -31.65 -31.78
CA LEU A 19 -17.53 -30.56 -31.22
C LEU A 19 -17.73 -30.74 -29.72
N ARG A 20 -18.04 -31.95 -29.23
CA ARG A 20 -18.29 -32.21 -27.82
C ARG A 20 -17.01 -32.03 -26.99
N THR A 21 -15.90 -32.61 -27.45
CA THR A 21 -14.60 -32.48 -26.79
C THR A 21 -14.18 -31.04 -26.71
N THR A 22 -14.34 -30.26 -27.80
CA THR A 22 -14.01 -28.84 -27.81
C THR A 22 -14.85 -28.05 -26.79
N LEU A 23 -16.18 -28.28 -26.75
CA LEU A 23 -17.04 -27.61 -25.77
C LEU A 23 -16.67 -27.95 -24.33
N THR A 24 -16.30 -29.21 -24.06
CA THR A 24 -15.89 -29.61 -22.70
C THR A 24 -14.54 -29.03 -22.33
N VAL A 25 -13.57 -29.02 -23.25
CA VAL A 25 -12.25 -28.40 -23.06
C VAL A 25 -12.40 -26.89 -22.85
N LEU A 26 -13.28 -26.21 -23.61
CA LEU A 26 -13.59 -24.80 -23.43
C LEU A 26 -14.17 -24.52 -22.03
N GLY A 27 -15.05 -25.36 -21.52
CA GLY A 27 -15.57 -25.24 -20.16
C GLY A 27 -14.47 -25.30 -19.10
N VAL A 28 -13.55 -26.29 -19.24
CA VAL A 28 -12.40 -26.42 -18.33
C VAL A 28 -11.43 -25.26 -18.49
N MET A 29 -11.18 -24.81 -19.71
CA MET A 29 -10.35 -23.64 -20.02
C MET A 29 -10.87 -22.40 -19.32
N ILE A 30 -12.18 -22.11 -19.44
CA ILE A 30 -12.80 -20.95 -18.79
C ILE A 30 -12.68 -21.05 -17.26
N GLY A 31 -12.98 -22.23 -16.67
CA GLY A 31 -12.85 -22.46 -15.25
C GLY A 31 -11.40 -22.26 -14.74
N CYS A 32 -10.43 -22.84 -15.43
CA CYS A 32 -9.01 -22.69 -15.11
C CYS A 32 -8.55 -21.22 -15.27
N CYS A 33 -8.92 -20.58 -16.37
CA CYS A 33 -8.60 -19.18 -16.65
C CYS A 33 -9.19 -18.27 -15.57
N ALA A 34 -10.45 -18.45 -15.19
CA ALA A 34 -11.09 -17.65 -14.15
C ALA A 34 -10.32 -17.72 -12.82
N ILE A 35 -9.94 -18.94 -12.37
CA ILE A 35 -9.19 -19.12 -11.13
C ILE A 35 -7.83 -18.41 -11.20
N VAL A 36 -7.07 -18.60 -12.28
CA VAL A 36 -5.73 -18.01 -12.43
C VAL A 36 -5.81 -16.49 -12.47
N VAL A 37 -6.73 -15.92 -13.26
CA VAL A 37 -6.88 -14.46 -13.36
C VAL A 37 -7.31 -13.87 -12.03
N MET A 38 -8.29 -14.46 -11.35
CA MET A 38 -8.76 -13.95 -10.05
C MET A 38 -7.64 -13.96 -8.99
N LEU A 39 -6.86 -15.05 -8.92
CA LEU A 39 -5.72 -15.10 -8.00
C LEU A 39 -4.61 -14.13 -8.41
N SER A 40 -4.36 -13.94 -9.70
CA SER A 40 -3.33 -13.02 -10.20
C SER A 40 -3.66 -11.56 -9.90
N LEU A 41 -4.94 -11.17 -9.95
CA LEU A 41 -5.42 -9.85 -9.54
C LEU A 41 -5.18 -9.63 -8.03
N GLY A 42 -5.54 -10.62 -7.20
CA GLY A 42 -5.30 -10.53 -5.76
C GLY A 42 -3.83 -10.39 -5.38
N ILE A 43 -2.95 -11.14 -6.06
CA ILE A 43 -1.49 -11.07 -5.86
C ILE A 43 -0.93 -9.72 -6.34
N ALA A 44 -1.42 -9.22 -7.48
CA ALA A 44 -1.01 -7.91 -8.00
C ALA A 44 -1.40 -6.79 -7.03
N MET A 45 -2.63 -6.80 -6.52
CA MET A 45 -3.08 -5.83 -5.51
C MET A 45 -2.18 -5.83 -4.26
N GLU A 46 -1.84 -7.01 -3.73
CA GLU A 46 -0.96 -7.14 -2.57
C GLU A 46 0.46 -6.58 -2.85
N ARG A 47 1.02 -6.89 -4.02
CA ARG A 47 2.35 -6.36 -4.43
C ARG A 47 2.34 -4.85 -4.62
N ASN A 48 1.34 -4.33 -5.31
CA ASN A 48 1.19 -2.90 -5.57
C ASN A 48 1.06 -2.14 -4.25
N PHE A 49 0.30 -2.70 -3.33
CA PHE A 49 0.13 -2.14 -2.01
C PHE A 49 1.44 -2.13 -1.21
N MET A 50 2.18 -3.25 -1.19
CA MET A 50 3.50 -3.29 -0.53
C MET A 50 4.48 -2.28 -1.14
N ALA A 51 4.40 -2.07 -2.46
CA ALA A 51 5.21 -1.04 -3.11
C ALA A 51 4.83 0.38 -2.64
N GLN A 52 3.52 0.68 -2.46
CA GLN A 52 3.06 1.96 -1.91
C GLN A 52 3.50 2.15 -0.46
N VAL A 53 3.35 1.14 0.36
CA VAL A 53 3.76 1.19 1.78
C VAL A 53 5.26 1.41 1.92
N ASN A 54 6.07 0.76 1.09
CA ASN A 54 7.52 0.96 1.11
C ASN A 54 7.93 2.39 0.70
N GLN A 55 7.07 3.10 -0.04
CA GLN A 55 7.30 4.51 -0.37
C GLN A 55 6.80 5.47 0.71
N MET A 56 5.88 5.04 1.58
CA MET A 56 5.38 5.89 2.68
C MET A 56 6.43 6.19 3.76
N GLY A 57 7.65 5.63 3.66
CA GLY A 57 8.74 5.81 4.62
C GLY A 57 8.30 5.52 6.06
N ASN A 58 9.23 5.08 6.89
CA ASN A 58 9.01 5.05 8.35
C ASN A 58 7.81 4.24 8.87
N ILE A 59 7.57 3.04 8.28
CA ILE A 59 6.49 2.11 8.71
C ILE A 59 6.59 1.79 10.22
N MET A 60 7.79 1.86 10.79
CA MET A 60 8.06 1.64 12.20
C MET A 60 7.87 2.89 13.08
N GLN A 61 7.45 4.02 12.52
CA GLN A 61 7.13 5.22 13.27
C GLN A 61 5.65 5.27 13.62
N ILE A 62 5.36 5.52 14.88
CA ILE A 62 4.01 5.70 15.43
C ILE A 62 3.89 7.17 15.81
N GLN A 63 2.97 7.87 15.18
CA GLN A 63 2.64 9.24 15.52
C GLN A 63 1.57 9.24 16.60
N VAL A 64 1.85 9.81 17.74
CA VAL A 64 0.94 9.91 18.88
C VAL A 64 0.47 11.35 19.01
N TYR A 65 -0.83 11.54 19.08
CA TYR A 65 -1.48 12.86 19.15
C TYR A 65 -2.23 13.05 20.45
N ASN A 66 -2.18 14.28 20.97
CA ASN A 66 -2.88 14.68 22.18
C ASN A 66 -4.20 15.41 21.87
N TYR A 67 -5.07 14.82 21.03
CA TYR A 67 -6.35 15.44 20.70
C TYR A 67 -7.36 15.37 21.85
N ASN A 68 -7.24 14.40 22.73
CA ASN A 68 -8.19 14.09 23.80
C ASN A 68 -7.74 14.63 25.16
N TYR A 69 -6.87 15.64 25.19
CA TYR A 69 -6.43 16.24 26.47
C TYR A 69 -7.63 16.75 27.30
N GLY A 70 -7.67 16.34 28.56
CA GLY A 70 -8.81 16.61 29.47
C GLY A 70 -10.01 15.69 29.27
N GLY A 71 -9.92 14.71 28.37
CA GLY A 71 -10.87 13.60 28.26
C GLY A 71 -10.60 12.49 29.25
N LYS A 72 -11.41 11.41 29.16
CA LYS A 72 -11.24 10.23 29.99
C LYS A 72 -10.89 9.03 29.13
N THR A 73 -10.03 8.18 29.68
CA THR A 73 -9.76 6.85 29.10
C THR A 73 -11.03 5.99 29.12
N PRO A 74 -11.11 4.88 28.36
CA PRO A 74 -12.22 3.94 28.43
C PRO A 74 -12.54 3.46 29.87
N ASP A 75 -11.52 3.42 30.73
CA ASP A 75 -11.62 3.04 32.15
C ASP A 75 -12.04 4.21 33.07
N GLY A 76 -12.35 5.39 32.51
CA GLY A 76 -12.82 6.58 33.27
C GLY A 76 -11.73 7.38 33.96
N LYS A 77 -10.44 7.09 33.73
CA LYS A 77 -9.29 7.87 34.26
C LYS A 77 -9.05 9.08 33.37
N ASP A 78 -8.56 10.19 33.95
CA ASP A 78 -8.18 11.37 33.18
C ASP A 78 -6.96 11.04 32.30
N ILE A 79 -6.99 11.50 31.04
CA ILE A 79 -5.86 11.35 30.10
C ILE A 79 -4.75 12.30 30.55
N PRO A 80 -3.55 11.79 30.90
CA PRO A 80 -2.45 12.64 31.34
C PRO A 80 -1.97 13.55 30.21
N PRO A 81 -1.28 14.66 30.51
CA PRO A 81 -0.64 15.49 29.51
C PRO A 81 0.48 14.70 28.79
N LEU A 82 0.69 14.98 27.53
CA LEU A 82 1.78 14.39 26.75
C LEU A 82 3.07 15.17 27.03
N ASP A 83 3.70 14.90 28.16
CA ASP A 83 4.89 15.57 28.70
C ASP A 83 6.14 14.65 28.68
N ASP A 84 7.26 15.14 29.22
CA ASP A 84 8.50 14.37 29.31
C ASP A 84 8.37 13.09 30.13
N LYS A 85 7.46 13.06 31.13
CA LYS A 85 7.20 11.86 31.94
C LYS A 85 6.49 10.79 31.10
N MET A 86 5.53 11.22 30.27
CA MET A 86 4.82 10.33 29.38
C MET A 86 5.74 9.85 28.25
N LEU A 87 6.64 10.71 27.75
CA LEU A 87 7.67 10.32 26.79
C LEU A 87 8.57 9.21 27.37
N ALA A 88 9.08 9.40 28.58
CA ALA A 88 9.86 8.38 29.28
C ALA A 88 9.05 7.08 29.52
N HIS A 89 7.76 7.21 29.78
CA HIS A 89 6.87 6.03 29.89
C HIS A 89 6.77 5.26 28.58
N PHE A 90 6.61 5.95 27.44
CA PHE A 90 6.58 5.29 26.13
C PHE A 90 7.87 4.52 25.84
N GLU A 91 9.02 5.02 26.27
CA GLU A 91 10.30 4.32 26.11
C GLU A 91 10.40 3.03 26.94
N THR A 92 9.58 2.89 27.99
CA THR A 92 9.50 1.64 28.78
C THR A 92 8.63 0.57 28.13
N ILE A 93 7.81 0.90 27.16
CA ILE A 93 6.96 -0.06 26.45
C ILE A 93 7.84 -1.05 25.68
N LYS A 94 7.54 -2.33 25.82
CA LYS A 94 8.29 -3.39 25.14
C LYS A 94 8.22 -3.19 23.61
N GLY A 95 9.38 -3.22 22.95
CA GLY A 95 9.47 -3.06 21.49
C GLY A 95 9.72 -1.61 21.04
N VAL A 96 9.66 -0.62 21.94
CA VAL A 96 10.01 0.78 21.62
C VAL A 96 11.53 0.93 21.60
N GLN A 97 12.03 1.58 20.57
CA GLN A 97 13.44 1.94 20.39
C GLN A 97 13.75 3.32 20.97
N GLY A 98 12.81 4.27 20.85
CA GLY A 98 12.92 5.62 21.38
C GLY A 98 11.70 6.44 21.04
N ALA A 99 11.55 7.59 21.70
CA ALA A 99 10.45 8.51 21.50
C ALA A 99 10.96 9.95 21.45
N THR A 100 10.35 10.79 20.60
CA THR A 100 10.71 12.20 20.47
C THR A 100 9.46 13.07 20.42
N PRO A 101 9.44 14.18 21.17
CA PRO A 101 8.43 15.19 20.95
C PRO A 101 8.64 15.82 19.58
N VAL A 102 7.55 16.19 18.92
CA VAL A 102 7.57 16.86 17.63
C VAL A 102 6.87 18.19 17.74
N MET A 103 7.53 19.23 17.24
CA MET A 103 6.97 20.55 17.16
C MET A 103 7.00 21.04 15.72
N ASN A 104 5.86 21.47 15.24
CA ASN A 104 5.74 22.06 13.91
C ASN A 104 5.67 23.59 14.03
N LEU A 105 6.48 24.28 13.24
CA LEU A 105 6.47 25.72 13.15
C LEU A 105 6.48 26.15 11.69
N TYR A 106 5.63 27.10 11.33
CA TYR A 106 5.55 27.62 9.96
C TYR A 106 6.13 29.03 9.92
N LEU A 107 7.21 29.21 9.18
CA LEU A 107 7.97 30.46 9.16
C LEU A 107 8.29 30.91 7.73
N LYS A 108 8.63 32.18 7.59
CA LYS A 108 9.20 32.73 6.36
C LYS A 108 10.71 32.51 6.34
N MET A 109 11.22 31.96 5.27
CA MET A 109 12.66 31.75 5.04
C MET A 109 13.12 32.58 3.87
N MET A 110 14.31 33.15 3.97
CA MET A 110 14.99 33.87 2.89
C MET A 110 16.38 33.26 2.68
N ALA A 111 16.69 32.91 1.45
CA ALA A 111 18.00 32.41 1.04
C ALA A 111 18.49 33.26 -0.15
N GLY A 112 19.56 33.98 0.04
CA GLY A 112 20.02 34.98 -0.93
C GLY A 112 18.93 36.02 -1.25
N LYS A 113 18.43 36.00 -2.50
CA LYS A 113 17.33 36.92 -2.94
C LYS A 113 15.94 36.23 -3.01
N TYR A 114 15.88 34.95 -2.73
CA TYR A 114 14.66 34.17 -2.83
C TYR A 114 14.02 33.99 -1.46
N VAL A 115 12.71 33.87 -1.45
CA VAL A 115 11.93 33.63 -0.22
C VAL A 115 10.99 32.45 -0.38
N SER A 116 10.70 31.79 0.72
CA SER A 116 9.69 30.73 0.78
C SER A 116 8.99 30.72 2.14
N HIS A 117 7.80 30.14 2.18
CA HIS A 117 7.19 29.74 3.43
C HIS A 117 7.55 28.27 3.68
N VAL A 118 8.13 27.99 4.84
CA VAL A 118 8.63 26.65 5.15
C VAL A 118 7.97 26.11 6.41
N SER A 119 7.67 24.83 6.39
CA SER A 119 7.33 24.06 7.59
C SER A 119 8.64 23.62 8.25
N ILE A 120 8.80 23.93 9.51
CA ILE A 120 9.94 23.49 10.33
C ILE A 120 9.44 22.44 11.31
N ILE A 121 10.09 21.29 11.33
CA ILE A 121 9.82 20.18 12.23
C ILE A 121 10.96 20.13 13.26
N GLY A 122 10.61 20.36 14.52
CA GLY A 122 11.53 20.22 15.64
C GLY A 122 11.48 18.80 16.19
N ILE A 123 12.63 18.12 16.21
CA ILE A 123 12.81 16.79 16.83
C ILE A 123 14.09 16.79 17.68
N LYS A 124 14.21 15.90 18.64
CA LYS A 124 15.48 15.70 19.35
C LYS A 124 16.55 15.26 18.38
N ALA A 125 17.72 15.89 18.42
CA ALA A 125 18.82 15.64 17.46
C ALA A 125 19.28 14.17 17.48
N GLU A 126 19.35 13.53 18.65
CA GLU A 126 19.67 12.12 18.84
C GLU A 126 18.70 11.17 18.14
N MET A 127 17.44 11.56 18.01
CA MET A 127 16.40 10.77 17.34
C MET A 127 16.46 10.87 15.82
N PHE A 128 17.17 11.86 15.26
CA PHE A 128 17.28 12.01 13.80
C PHE A 128 17.77 10.73 13.11
N THR A 129 18.86 10.15 13.64
CA THR A 129 19.43 8.90 13.13
C THR A 129 18.54 7.69 13.43
N LEU A 130 17.92 7.66 14.63
CA LEU A 130 17.03 6.57 15.02
C LEU A 130 15.75 6.53 14.18
N LEU A 131 15.29 7.67 13.68
CA LEU A 131 14.12 7.76 12.79
C LEU A 131 14.42 7.32 11.35
N ASP A 132 15.67 6.90 11.04
CA ASP A 132 16.10 6.47 9.71
C ASP A 132 15.83 7.51 8.61
N ILE A 133 15.98 8.81 8.93
CA ILE A 133 15.80 9.89 7.96
C ILE A 133 17.01 9.90 7.00
N PRO A 134 16.82 9.60 5.70
CA PRO A 134 17.94 9.50 4.77
C PRO A 134 18.55 10.88 4.49
N VAL A 135 19.85 11.03 4.65
CA VAL A 135 20.60 12.22 4.25
C VAL A 135 21.43 11.90 3.02
N ILE A 136 21.21 12.65 1.92
CA ILE A 136 21.90 12.44 0.63
C ILE A 136 23.08 13.36 0.44
N GLU A 137 23.11 14.51 1.13
CA GLU A 137 24.18 15.49 1.06
C GLU A 137 24.40 16.10 2.43
N GLY A 138 25.66 16.35 2.81
CA GLY A 138 25.99 16.91 4.11
C GLY A 138 25.95 15.89 5.24
N ARG A 139 25.43 16.31 6.41
CA ARG A 139 25.36 15.49 7.63
C ARG A 139 24.00 15.54 8.31
N PRO A 140 23.65 14.51 9.10
CA PRO A 140 22.47 14.58 9.97
C PRO A 140 22.62 15.61 11.08
N LEU A 141 21.51 15.92 11.75
CA LEU A 141 21.53 16.69 13.00
C LEU A 141 22.30 15.92 14.07
N GLN A 142 23.09 16.67 14.86
CA GLN A 142 23.89 16.13 15.95
C GLN A 142 23.51 16.80 17.26
N GLU A 143 23.80 16.13 18.35
CA GLU A 143 23.63 16.70 19.68
C GLU A 143 24.53 17.92 19.85
N GLY A 144 23.95 19.02 20.35
CA GLY A 144 24.61 20.32 20.46
C GLY A 144 24.43 21.24 19.26
N ASP A 145 23.86 20.80 18.16
CA ASP A 145 23.42 21.69 17.09
C ASP A 145 22.35 22.67 17.62
N THR A 146 22.51 23.96 17.29
CA THR A 146 21.53 24.99 17.65
C THR A 146 20.84 25.53 16.41
N ASP A 147 21.38 26.53 15.77
CA ASP A 147 20.74 27.17 14.60
C ASP A 147 21.08 26.42 13.26
N HIS A 148 21.31 25.10 13.34
CA HIS A 148 21.54 24.25 12.21
C HIS A 148 20.25 23.55 11.77
N MET A 149 20.14 23.30 10.46
CA MET A 149 18.97 22.65 9.90
C MET A 149 19.34 21.61 8.84
N VAL A 150 18.52 20.57 8.72
CA VAL A 150 18.53 19.64 7.59
C VAL A 150 17.29 19.91 6.76
N VAL A 151 17.48 20.02 5.45
CA VAL A 151 16.45 20.53 4.52
C VAL A 151 15.89 19.38 3.69
N GLY A 152 14.58 19.26 3.59
CA GLY A 152 13.93 18.31 2.70
C GLY A 152 14.22 18.62 1.23
N GLN A 153 14.40 17.60 0.41
CA GLN A 153 14.84 17.74 -0.99
C GLN A 153 13.93 18.64 -1.83
N TYR A 154 12.63 18.74 -1.51
CA TYR A 154 11.69 19.55 -2.28
C TYR A 154 11.49 20.97 -1.73
N VAL A 155 12.10 21.31 -0.59
CA VAL A 155 11.96 22.64 0.02
C VAL A 155 12.48 23.72 -0.91
N ALA A 156 13.63 23.48 -1.57
CA ALA A 156 14.26 24.43 -2.48
C ALA A 156 13.36 24.83 -3.66
N GLN A 157 12.48 23.95 -4.10
CA GLN A 157 11.57 24.19 -5.24
C GLN A 157 10.48 25.22 -4.94
N ASN A 158 10.20 25.45 -3.67
CA ASN A 158 9.18 26.42 -3.23
C ASN A 158 9.70 27.85 -3.10
N PHE A 159 10.99 28.08 -3.35
CA PHE A 159 11.59 29.40 -3.30
C PHE A 159 11.29 30.22 -4.54
N TYR A 160 10.94 31.48 -4.37
CA TYR A 160 10.62 32.42 -5.43
C TYR A 160 11.22 33.80 -5.20
N ASN A 161 11.39 34.57 -6.28
CA ASN A 161 11.87 35.93 -6.22
C ASN A 161 10.73 36.91 -5.84
N PRO A 162 10.71 37.49 -4.62
CA PRO A 162 9.65 38.39 -4.17
C PRO A 162 9.67 39.75 -4.88
N LYS A 163 10.75 40.07 -5.61
CA LYS A 163 10.90 41.33 -6.36
C LYS A 163 10.44 41.19 -7.82
N ALA A 164 10.11 39.99 -8.27
CA ALA A 164 9.55 39.75 -9.60
C ALA A 164 8.22 40.52 -9.78
N SER A 165 7.79 40.66 -11.04
CA SER A 165 6.52 41.30 -11.35
C SER A 165 5.36 40.56 -10.67
N ARG A 166 4.35 41.31 -10.17
CA ARG A 166 3.17 40.78 -9.43
C ARG A 166 2.40 39.69 -10.14
N TYR A 167 2.58 39.58 -11.46
CA TYR A 167 1.90 38.62 -12.33
C TYR A 167 2.79 37.47 -12.80
N ARG A 168 4.05 37.40 -12.35
CA ARG A 168 5.00 36.41 -12.80
C ARG A 168 5.63 35.72 -11.59
N TRP A 169 5.21 34.49 -11.35
CA TRP A 169 5.93 33.58 -10.43
C TRP A 169 7.30 33.29 -11.05
N GLU A 170 8.36 33.71 -10.39
CA GLU A 170 9.75 33.45 -10.78
C GLU A 170 10.38 32.52 -9.74
N PRO A 171 10.38 31.21 -9.96
CA PRO A 171 10.98 30.25 -9.04
C PRO A 171 12.49 30.45 -8.94
N ALA A 172 13.12 29.88 -7.92
CA ALA A 172 14.55 29.76 -7.84
C ALA A 172 15.09 28.96 -9.03
N PRO A 173 16.33 29.19 -9.50
CA PRO A 173 16.91 28.49 -10.63
C PRO A 173 17.07 27.00 -10.33
N GLU A 174 17.11 26.18 -11.39
CA GLU A 174 17.49 24.78 -11.26
C GLU A 174 18.87 24.66 -10.60
N GLY A 175 18.99 23.72 -9.64
CA GLY A 175 20.23 23.57 -8.88
C GLY A 175 20.38 24.53 -7.70
N PHE A 176 19.32 25.31 -7.33
CA PHE A 176 19.36 26.16 -6.15
C PHE A 176 19.58 25.32 -4.87
N ASN A 177 20.75 25.51 -4.23
CA ASN A 177 21.18 24.74 -3.06
C ASN A 177 21.21 25.63 -1.80
N LEU A 178 20.39 25.25 -0.81
CA LEU A 178 20.28 25.98 0.46
C LEU A 178 21.53 25.85 1.34
N MET A 179 22.39 24.85 1.09
CA MET A 179 23.65 24.69 1.83
C MET A 179 24.74 25.73 1.41
N GLU A 180 24.61 26.29 0.21
CA GLU A 180 25.56 27.29 -0.31
C GLU A 180 25.11 28.72 -0.05
N GLU A 181 23.86 28.92 0.33
CA GLU A 181 23.25 30.23 0.52
C GLU A 181 23.25 30.67 1.98
N LYS A 182 23.29 32.00 2.19
CA LYS A 182 23.03 32.57 3.53
C LYS A 182 21.55 32.54 3.82
N VAL A 183 21.15 31.69 4.74
CA VAL A 183 19.75 31.48 5.08
C VAL A 183 19.38 32.25 6.33
N THR A 184 18.23 32.90 6.29
CA THR A 184 17.61 33.57 7.44
C THR A 184 16.14 33.19 7.53
N ILE A 185 15.65 33.03 8.75
CA ILE A 185 14.24 32.76 9.03
C ILE A 185 13.64 33.93 9.82
N SER A 186 12.35 34.13 9.63
CA SER A 186 11.58 35.16 10.34
C SER A 186 10.15 34.70 10.59
N TRP A 187 9.60 35.07 11.72
CA TRP A 187 8.16 34.90 12.02
C TRP A 187 7.27 35.98 11.42
N ASP A 188 7.86 37.03 10.81
CA ASP A 188 7.12 37.96 9.95
C ASP A 188 6.88 37.32 8.58
N MET A 189 5.65 36.95 8.28
CA MET A 189 5.28 36.29 7.02
C MET A 189 5.48 37.16 5.77
N ASN A 190 5.66 38.47 5.95
CA ASN A 190 5.98 39.41 4.87
C ASN A 190 7.50 39.67 4.73
N TYR A 191 8.32 38.95 5.51
CA TYR A 191 9.77 39.13 5.48
C TYR A 191 10.34 38.90 4.06
N GLY A 192 11.13 39.87 3.60
CA GLY A 192 11.71 39.85 2.25
C GLY A 192 10.79 40.26 1.10
N GLU A 193 9.51 40.49 1.36
CA GLU A 193 8.53 40.91 0.35
C GLU A 193 8.40 42.43 0.24
N LYS A 194 7.89 42.91 -0.91
CA LYS A 194 7.53 44.32 -1.08
C LYS A 194 6.30 44.64 -0.24
N PRO A 195 6.31 45.76 0.52
CA PRO A 195 5.15 46.20 1.27
C PRO A 195 3.93 46.37 0.36
N GLN A 196 2.83 45.72 0.70
CA GLN A 196 1.59 45.85 -0.07
C GLN A 196 0.78 47.05 0.46
N LYS A 197 0.33 47.96 -0.45
CA LYS A 197 -0.54 49.09 -0.07
C LYS A 197 -1.85 48.55 0.55
N GLY A 198 -2.18 49.01 1.76
CA GLY A 198 -3.41 48.64 2.46
C GLY A 198 -3.27 47.40 3.41
N MET A 199 -2.13 46.73 3.44
CA MET A 199 -1.88 45.70 4.46
C MET A 199 -1.24 46.35 5.73
N PRO A 200 -1.75 46.03 6.92
CA PRO A 200 -1.17 46.52 8.15
C PRO A 200 0.25 45.97 8.32
N GLN A 201 1.18 46.89 8.58
CA GLN A 201 2.56 46.54 8.86
C GLN A 201 2.71 46.25 10.37
N PRO A 202 3.59 45.30 10.75
CA PRO A 202 3.84 45.00 12.14
C PRO A 202 4.43 46.23 12.84
N LYS A 203 3.95 46.56 14.08
CA LYS A 203 4.48 47.67 14.89
C LYS A 203 5.94 47.45 15.24
N VAL A 204 6.28 46.21 15.55
CA VAL A 204 7.65 45.77 15.86
C VAL A 204 8.09 44.83 14.78
N LYS A 205 9.16 45.14 14.06
CA LYS A 205 9.73 44.24 13.03
C LYS A 205 10.36 43.02 13.71
N ALA A 206 10.09 41.84 13.16
CA ALA A 206 10.78 40.63 13.59
C ALA A 206 12.26 40.71 13.24
N LYS A 207 13.11 40.34 14.17
CA LYS A 207 14.55 40.19 13.89
C LYS A 207 14.76 38.86 13.19
N PRO A 208 15.33 38.84 11.95
CA PRO A 208 15.62 37.60 11.30
C PRO A 208 16.73 36.85 12.05
N VAL A 209 16.57 35.52 12.14
CA VAL A 209 17.57 34.64 12.74
C VAL A 209 18.35 33.98 11.61
N LYS A 210 19.66 33.92 11.72
CA LYS A 210 20.55 33.24 10.78
C LYS A 210 20.52 31.75 11.12
N VAL A 211 20.37 30.93 10.11
CA VAL A 211 20.40 29.45 10.21
C VAL A 211 21.30 28.89 9.13
N GLU A 212 21.88 27.73 9.38
CA GLU A 212 22.78 27.06 8.47
C GLU A 212 22.23 25.69 8.08
N ALA A 213 22.15 25.42 6.77
CA ALA A 213 21.77 24.13 6.25
C ALA A 213 23.01 23.21 6.30
N VAL A 214 22.93 22.12 7.05
CA VAL A 214 24.05 21.16 7.26
C VAL A 214 23.85 19.86 6.52
N GLY A 215 22.67 19.62 5.97
CA GLY A 215 22.39 18.44 5.17
C GLY A 215 21.08 18.56 4.40
N ILE A 216 20.91 17.67 3.42
CA ILE A 216 19.71 17.54 2.59
C ILE A 216 19.15 16.13 2.80
N VAL A 217 17.85 16.06 3.14
CA VAL A 217 17.10 14.80 3.25
C VAL A 217 16.87 14.25 1.86
N GLY A 218 17.17 12.98 1.65
CA GLY A 218 16.75 12.24 0.48
C GLY A 218 15.25 11.93 0.49
N GLN A 219 14.76 11.31 -0.56
CA GLN A 219 13.36 10.93 -0.64
C GLN A 219 13.03 9.91 0.46
N SER A 220 12.20 10.33 1.39
CA SER A 220 11.72 9.52 2.51
C SER A 220 10.27 9.09 2.37
N GLY A 221 9.53 9.67 1.40
CA GLY A 221 8.10 9.48 1.24
C GLY A 221 7.27 10.00 2.41
N SER A 222 7.82 10.91 3.20
CA SER A 222 7.22 11.44 4.42
C SER A 222 7.18 12.98 4.42
N GLU A 223 6.65 13.57 5.49
CA GLU A 223 6.61 15.03 5.67
C GLU A 223 8.00 15.69 5.66
N TYR A 224 9.06 14.92 5.92
CA TYR A 224 10.44 15.42 5.94
C TYR A 224 10.92 15.91 4.58
N ASP A 225 10.40 15.34 3.50
CA ASP A 225 10.80 15.69 2.12
C ASP A 225 10.46 17.15 1.75
N TRP A 226 9.41 17.70 2.39
CA TRP A 226 8.86 19.03 2.15
C TRP A 226 9.11 20.01 3.30
N SER A 227 9.79 19.57 4.34
CA SER A 227 9.98 20.31 5.57
C SER A 227 11.46 20.54 5.89
N VAL A 228 11.70 21.48 6.75
CA VAL A 228 13.02 21.72 7.35
C VAL A 228 13.05 21.08 8.73
N ILE A 229 14.07 20.34 9.04
CA ILE A 229 14.22 19.65 10.32
C ILE A 229 15.27 20.40 11.15
N MET A 230 14.92 20.72 12.39
CA MET A 230 15.79 21.44 13.33
C MET A 230 15.74 20.77 14.72
N PRO A 231 16.75 21.05 15.59
CA PRO A 231 16.70 20.60 16.97
C PRO A 231 15.46 21.12 17.70
N PHE A 232 14.81 20.26 18.47
CA PHE A 232 13.56 20.54 19.17
C PHE A 232 13.66 21.80 20.06
N GLU A 233 14.76 21.94 20.80
CA GLU A 233 15.01 23.05 21.72
C GLU A 233 15.08 24.38 20.98
N THR A 234 15.68 24.39 19.78
CA THR A 234 15.76 25.58 18.92
C THR A 234 14.39 25.98 18.42
N VAL A 235 13.58 25.02 17.96
CA VAL A 235 12.23 25.30 17.48
C VAL A 235 11.34 25.80 18.61
N MET A 236 11.46 25.21 19.81
CA MET A 236 10.76 25.69 21.02
C MET A 236 11.14 27.13 21.37
N LYS A 237 12.43 27.49 21.28
CA LYS A 237 12.89 28.87 21.48
C LYS A 237 12.25 29.81 20.47
N TYR A 238 12.24 29.42 19.18
CA TYR A 238 11.62 30.27 18.13
C TYR A 238 10.12 30.43 18.32
N GLN A 239 9.42 29.38 18.74
CA GLN A 239 8.00 29.50 19.10
C GLN A 239 7.76 30.50 20.19
N LYS A 240 8.52 30.46 21.29
CA LYS A 240 8.38 31.41 22.40
C LYS A 240 8.67 32.84 21.96
N GLU A 241 9.65 33.06 21.10
CA GLU A 241 9.97 34.37 20.53
C GLU A 241 8.87 34.87 19.58
N MET A 242 8.33 34.00 18.75
CA MET A 242 7.19 34.32 17.89
C MET A 242 5.94 34.69 18.69
N GLU A 243 5.66 33.97 19.77
CA GLU A 243 4.53 34.30 20.65
C GLU A 243 4.68 35.68 21.32
N LYS A 244 5.89 36.00 21.79
CA LYS A 244 6.18 37.33 22.32
C LYS A 244 5.99 38.44 21.28
N TRP A 245 6.50 38.22 20.07
CA TRP A 245 6.35 39.15 18.95
C TRP A 245 4.88 39.33 18.55
N ASN A 246 4.11 38.22 18.49
CA ASN A 246 2.67 38.24 18.21
C ASN A 246 1.90 39.06 19.30
N LYS A 247 2.23 38.86 20.58
CA LYS A 247 1.62 39.64 21.68
C LYS A 247 1.88 41.13 21.53
N GLN A 248 3.11 41.55 21.15
CA GLN A 248 3.47 42.97 20.94
C GLN A 248 2.75 43.58 19.73
N ASN A 249 2.43 42.80 18.71
CA ASN A 249 1.77 43.24 17.49
C ASN A 249 0.24 43.08 17.51
N SER A 250 -0.33 42.39 18.51
CA SER A 250 -1.76 42.05 18.60
C SER A 250 -2.70 43.25 18.76
N GLY A 251 -2.18 44.45 19.05
CA GLY A 251 -2.96 45.68 19.22
C GLY A 251 -3.24 46.46 17.93
N SER A 252 -2.81 46.01 16.76
CA SER A 252 -2.80 46.79 15.52
C SER A 252 -3.85 46.39 14.48
N SER A 253 -4.64 45.34 14.68
CA SER A 253 -5.57 44.87 13.64
C SER A 253 -7.02 44.98 14.09
N GLY A 254 -7.77 45.89 13.47
CA GLY A 254 -9.24 45.86 13.49
C GLY A 254 -9.78 44.56 12.83
N GLY A 255 -10.64 43.94 13.53
CA GLY A 255 -11.67 42.91 13.27
C GLY A 255 -11.48 41.78 12.22
N GLY A 256 -10.83 41.92 11.11
CA GLY A 256 -10.85 40.96 10.02
C GLY A 256 -9.58 40.10 9.83
N GLY A 257 -8.39 40.71 10.01
CA GLY A 257 -7.10 39.99 9.83
C GLY A 257 -6.73 39.04 10.97
N ARG A 258 -7.34 39.28 12.17
CA ARG A 258 -7.05 38.50 13.37
C ARG A 258 -7.51 37.04 13.34
N ILE A 259 -8.57 36.78 12.60
CA ILE A 259 -9.14 35.40 12.45
C ILE A 259 -8.31 34.59 11.49
N ILE A 260 -7.84 35.19 10.38
CA ILE A 260 -7.07 34.49 9.35
C ILE A 260 -5.66 34.13 9.87
N TYR A 261 -5.00 35.04 10.57
CA TYR A 261 -3.68 34.75 11.16
C TYR A 261 -3.74 33.76 12.34
N LYS A 262 -4.74 33.88 13.22
CA LYS A 262 -4.92 32.88 14.28
C LYS A 262 -5.33 31.49 13.73
N SER A 263 -6.20 31.45 12.73
CA SER A 263 -6.62 30.17 12.17
C SER A 263 -5.55 29.53 11.29
N ALA A 264 -4.80 30.30 10.50
CA ALA A 264 -3.71 29.75 9.68
C ALA A 264 -2.53 29.26 10.53
N ILE A 265 -2.16 30.00 11.58
CA ILE A 265 -1.11 29.58 12.52
C ILE A 265 -1.62 28.46 13.44
N ALA A 266 -2.89 28.46 13.86
CA ALA A 266 -3.47 27.41 14.66
C ALA A 266 -3.64 26.10 13.86
N VAL A 267 -3.99 26.20 12.59
CA VAL A 267 -4.13 25.02 11.71
C VAL A 267 -2.75 24.50 11.28
N ALA A 268 -1.80 25.37 10.92
CA ALA A 268 -0.45 24.99 10.53
C ALA A 268 0.43 24.49 11.70
N ALA A 269 0.17 25.00 12.92
CA ALA A 269 0.87 24.59 14.14
C ALA A 269 0.13 23.50 14.95
N GLY A 270 -1.04 23.04 14.48
CA GLY A 270 -1.88 22.12 15.28
C GLY A 270 -2.36 22.74 16.58
N MET A 271 -2.36 24.09 16.68
CA MET A 271 -2.70 24.79 17.92
C MET A 271 -4.22 24.97 18.07
N GLY A 272 -4.87 23.97 18.61
CA GLY A 272 -6.15 24.12 19.29
C GLY A 272 -5.92 24.20 20.81
N GLY A 273 -5.37 25.30 21.34
CA GLY A 273 -5.28 25.42 22.79
C GLY A 273 -4.25 26.44 23.29
N ASN A 274 -4.72 27.36 24.06
CA ASN A 274 -3.91 28.30 24.86
C ASN A 274 -3.25 27.51 26.00
N GLY A 275 -1.92 27.42 26.03
CA GLY A 275 -1.26 27.19 27.31
C GLY A 275 -0.15 26.13 27.28
N THR A 276 0.92 26.47 27.92
CA THR A 276 2.11 25.67 28.27
C THR A 276 1.82 24.49 29.22
N ASP A 277 0.55 24.35 29.67
CA ASP A 277 0.13 23.28 30.60
C ASP A 277 -0.40 22.00 29.91
N GLN A 278 -0.50 21.96 28.56
CA GLN A 278 -1.11 20.84 27.85
C GLN A 278 -0.11 19.79 27.35
N GLY A 279 1.19 20.02 27.55
CA GLY A 279 2.23 19.11 27.06
C GLY A 279 2.48 19.23 25.55
N TYR A 280 3.11 18.20 24.99
CA TYR A 280 3.40 18.11 23.56
C TYR A 280 2.12 17.78 22.78
N GLN A 281 2.00 18.33 21.57
CA GLN A 281 0.84 18.04 20.71
C GLN A 281 1.01 16.73 19.96
N ARG A 282 2.24 16.42 19.59
CA ARG A 282 2.62 15.23 18.84
C ARG A 282 3.92 14.65 19.36
N VAL A 283 3.98 13.34 19.46
CA VAL A 283 5.18 12.55 19.76
C VAL A 283 5.33 11.51 18.69
N ILE A 284 6.56 11.25 18.25
CA ILE A 284 6.88 10.11 17.39
C ILE A 284 7.55 9.05 18.26
N VAL A 285 6.98 7.85 18.24
CA VAL A 285 7.53 6.65 18.89
C VAL A 285 8.06 5.73 17.79
N LYS A 286 9.33 5.33 17.90
CA LYS A 286 9.97 4.39 16.96
C LYS A 286 9.93 2.99 17.54
N ALA A 287 9.38 2.03 16.80
CA ALA A 287 9.44 0.61 17.13
C ALA A 287 10.78 -0.01 16.67
N LYS A 288 11.23 -1.05 17.37
CA LYS A 288 12.43 -1.85 17.02
C LYS A 288 12.17 -2.74 15.81
N HIS A 289 10.99 -3.35 15.78
CA HIS A 289 10.58 -4.26 14.71
C HIS A 289 9.19 -3.89 14.22
N ILE A 290 8.91 -4.22 12.97
CA ILE A 290 7.60 -3.94 12.35
C ILE A 290 6.46 -4.67 13.06
N ASP A 291 6.75 -5.87 13.58
CA ASP A 291 5.75 -6.70 14.26
C ASP A 291 5.34 -6.12 15.63
N ASP A 292 6.19 -5.31 16.24
CA ASP A 292 5.92 -4.68 17.54
C ASP A 292 5.00 -3.45 17.41
N VAL A 293 4.85 -2.88 16.21
CA VAL A 293 4.15 -1.59 15.99
C VAL A 293 2.70 -1.66 16.45
N VAL A 294 1.99 -2.75 16.15
CA VAL A 294 0.57 -2.91 16.51
C VAL A 294 0.41 -3.00 18.03
N ASP A 295 1.23 -3.80 18.69
CA ASP A 295 1.18 -3.99 20.16
C ASP A 295 1.52 -2.67 20.89
N ILE A 296 2.51 -1.91 20.38
CA ILE A 296 2.85 -0.60 20.93
C ILE A 296 1.69 0.38 20.75
N MET A 297 1.05 0.40 19.58
CA MET A 297 -0.10 1.26 19.31
C MET A 297 -1.27 0.94 20.23
N ASP A 298 -1.56 -0.32 20.45
CA ASP A 298 -2.65 -0.73 21.34
C ASP A 298 -2.35 -0.33 22.80
N SER A 299 -1.10 -0.48 23.25
CA SER A 299 -0.66 0.02 24.57
C SER A 299 -0.83 1.54 24.70
N ILE A 300 -0.52 2.31 23.64
CA ILE A 300 -0.69 3.77 23.64
C ILE A 300 -2.17 4.17 23.64
N LYS A 301 -3.03 3.44 22.92
CA LYS A 301 -4.48 3.67 22.91
C LYS A 301 -5.13 3.37 24.26
N GLU A 302 -4.66 2.35 24.99
CA GLU A 302 -5.12 2.07 26.36
C GLU A 302 -4.85 3.22 27.32
N LEU A 303 -3.79 4.01 27.08
CA LEU A 303 -3.51 5.24 27.82
C LEU A 303 -4.40 6.42 27.42
N GLY A 304 -5.25 6.27 26.40
CA GLY A 304 -6.22 7.26 25.93
C GLY A 304 -5.73 8.17 24.82
N TYR A 305 -4.52 7.96 24.29
CA TYR A 305 -4.00 8.76 23.18
C TYR A 305 -4.44 8.20 21.84
N GLU A 306 -4.63 9.10 20.87
CA GLU A 306 -4.78 8.70 19.49
C GLU A 306 -3.41 8.48 18.85
N CYS A 307 -3.23 7.37 18.18
CA CYS A 307 -2.00 7.06 17.48
C CYS A 307 -2.26 6.57 16.06
N TYR A 308 -1.36 6.90 15.18
CA TYR A 308 -1.39 6.55 13.77
C TYR A 308 -0.04 6.01 13.32
N SER A 309 -0.06 4.96 12.53
CA SER A 309 1.11 4.46 11.80
C SER A 309 0.69 3.95 10.42
N PRO A 310 1.53 4.09 9.40
CA PRO A 310 1.25 3.52 8.08
C PRO A 310 0.93 2.01 8.09
N ILE A 311 1.37 1.29 9.13
CA ILE A 311 1.08 -0.14 9.29
C ILE A 311 -0.41 -0.43 9.45
N GLN A 312 -1.21 0.50 10.00
CA GLN A 312 -2.67 0.33 10.10
C GLN A 312 -3.33 0.26 8.73
N ILE A 313 -2.89 1.11 7.81
CA ILE A 313 -3.35 1.05 6.41
C ILE A 313 -3.01 -0.31 5.82
N LEU A 314 -1.81 -0.83 6.14
CA LEU A 314 -1.36 -2.14 5.70
C LEU A 314 -2.27 -3.27 6.19
N ASP A 315 -2.64 -3.24 7.46
CA ASP A 315 -3.50 -4.26 8.06
C ASP A 315 -4.93 -4.20 7.53
N ASP A 316 -5.50 -3.01 7.40
CA ASP A 316 -6.84 -2.80 6.83
C ASP A 316 -6.91 -3.25 5.36
N MET A 317 -5.88 -2.94 4.58
CA MET A 317 -5.83 -3.37 3.18
C MET A 317 -5.54 -4.87 3.03
N LYS A 318 -4.75 -5.48 3.93
CA LYS A 318 -4.63 -6.95 3.98
C LYS A 318 -5.99 -7.60 4.25
N LYS A 319 -6.76 -7.08 5.21
CA LYS A 319 -8.12 -7.57 5.51
C LYS A 319 -9.05 -7.39 4.32
N GLN A 320 -9.05 -6.22 3.69
CA GLN A 320 -9.84 -5.94 2.50
C GLN A 320 -9.46 -6.84 1.32
N SER A 321 -8.15 -7.00 1.07
CA SER A 321 -7.64 -7.88 0.01
C SER A 321 -7.97 -9.34 0.28
N ALA A 322 -7.93 -9.80 1.54
CA ALA A 322 -8.34 -11.15 1.92
C ALA A 322 -9.83 -11.37 1.64
N GLY A 323 -10.70 -10.41 1.95
CA GLY A 323 -12.13 -10.47 1.66
C GLY A 323 -12.40 -10.56 0.15
N LEU A 324 -11.76 -9.71 -0.65
CA LEU A 324 -11.85 -9.75 -2.11
C LEU A 324 -11.34 -11.08 -2.66
N ARG A 325 -10.21 -11.59 -2.16
CA ARG A 325 -9.65 -12.90 -2.55
C ARG A 325 -10.62 -14.04 -2.28
N GLN A 326 -11.33 -14.03 -1.14
CA GLN A 326 -12.34 -15.04 -0.82
C GLN A 326 -13.52 -15.01 -1.81
N ILE A 327 -14.02 -13.82 -2.16
CA ILE A 327 -15.10 -13.66 -3.15
C ILE A 327 -14.63 -14.16 -4.52
N LEU A 328 -13.44 -13.75 -4.95
CA LEU A 328 -12.88 -14.16 -6.24
C LEU A 328 -12.63 -15.67 -6.32
N LEU A 329 -12.14 -16.28 -5.23
CA LEU A 329 -12.01 -17.74 -5.12
C LEU A 329 -13.36 -18.43 -5.19
N GLY A 330 -14.40 -17.90 -4.55
CA GLY A 330 -15.76 -18.41 -4.63
C GLY A 330 -16.27 -18.46 -6.08
N ILE A 331 -16.09 -17.38 -6.84
CA ILE A 331 -16.45 -17.32 -8.27
C ILE A 331 -15.65 -18.35 -9.08
N GLY A 332 -14.34 -18.47 -8.81
CA GLY A 332 -13.48 -19.46 -9.48
C GLY A 332 -13.92 -20.90 -9.20
N ILE A 333 -14.26 -21.22 -7.96
CA ILE A 333 -14.77 -22.54 -7.56
C ILE A 333 -16.11 -22.84 -8.25
N MET A 334 -17.04 -21.87 -8.30
CA MET A 334 -18.32 -22.04 -9.00
C MET A 334 -18.12 -22.30 -10.50
N SER A 335 -17.23 -21.54 -11.15
CA SER A 335 -16.87 -21.76 -12.56
C SER A 335 -16.31 -23.16 -12.79
N PHE A 336 -15.50 -23.64 -11.84
CA PHE A 336 -14.94 -24.99 -11.89
C PHE A 336 -15.99 -26.09 -11.67
N ILE A 337 -16.97 -25.91 -10.77
CA ILE A 337 -18.09 -26.82 -10.56
C ILE A 337 -18.90 -26.96 -11.86
N ILE A 338 -19.17 -25.85 -12.54
CA ILE A 338 -19.89 -25.85 -13.83
C ILE A 338 -19.09 -26.66 -14.88
N ALA A 339 -17.77 -26.43 -14.94
CA ALA A 339 -16.90 -27.21 -15.83
C ALA A 339 -16.90 -28.71 -15.49
N ALA A 340 -16.86 -29.07 -14.19
CA ALA A 340 -16.91 -30.47 -13.74
C ALA A 340 -18.25 -31.15 -14.12
N ILE A 341 -19.36 -30.45 -14.00
CA ILE A 341 -20.70 -30.95 -14.46
C ILE A 341 -20.66 -31.15 -15.97
N GLY A 342 -20.08 -30.24 -16.73
CA GLY A 342 -19.87 -30.37 -18.18
C GLY A 342 -19.08 -31.60 -18.55
N ILE A 343 -17.97 -31.88 -17.86
CA ILE A 343 -17.15 -33.10 -18.04
C ILE A 343 -17.99 -34.33 -17.74
N ALA A 344 -18.66 -34.35 -16.58
CA ALA A 344 -19.48 -35.50 -16.19
C ALA A 344 -20.60 -35.79 -17.22
N ASN A 345 -21.29 -34.77 -17.69
CA ASN A 345 -22.34 -34.94 -18.71
C ASN A 345 -21.79 -35.46 -20.04
N THR A 346 -20.66 -34.93 -20.49
CA THR A 346 -19.97 -35.36 -21.70
C THR A 346 -19.52 -36.82 -21.59
N MET A 347 -18.99 -37.23 -20.43
CA MET A 347 -18.57 -38.60 -20.15
C MET A 347 -19.77 -39.55 -20.11
N TYR A 348 -20.90 -39.17 -19.47
CA TYR A 348 -22.12 -39.97 -19.46
C TYR A 348 -22.60 -40.27 -20.89
N MET A 349 -22.66 -39.23 -21.72
CA MET A 349 -23.08 -39.38 -23.09
C MET A 349 -22.11 -40.24 -23.91
N SER A 350 -20.79 -40.07 -23.70
CA SER A 350 -19.77 -40.90 -24.35
C SER A 350 -19.92 -42.38 -23.99
N ILE A 351 -20.20 -42.68 -22.72
CA ILE A 351 -20.44 -44.05 -22.26
C ILE A 351 -21.70 -44.64 -22.90
N TYR A 352 -22.81 -43.85 -22.94
CA TYR A 352 -24.07 -44.30 -23.52
C TYR A 352 -23.92 -44.66 -25.00
N GLU A 353 -23.29 -43.80 -25.79
CA GLU A 353 -23.08 -44.01 -27.22
C GLU A 353 -22.13 -45.20 -27.56
N ARG A 354 -21.27 -45.60 -26.59
CA ARG A 354 -20.30 -46.70 -26.75
C ARG A 354 -20.68 -47.92 -25.94
N THR A 355 -21.93 -48.03 -25.51
CA THR A 355 -22.41 -49.12 -24.64
C THR A 355 -22.14 -50.46 -25.27
N ARG A 356 -22.38 -50.64 -26.59
CA ARG A 356 -22.11 -51.89 -27.34
C ARG A 356 -20.62 -52.22 -27.40
N GLU A 357 -19.76 -51.24 -27.68
CA GLU A 357 -18.29 -51.45 -27.69
C GLU A 357 -17.79 -51.89 -26.31
N ILE A 358 -18.30 -51.26 -25.23
CA ILE A 358 -17.99 -51.63 -23.85
C ILE A 358 -18.46 -53.04 -23.52
N GLY A 359 -19.66 -53.42 -24.01
CA GLY A 359 -20.18 -54.79 -23.88
C GLY A 359 -19.30 -55.82 -24.53
N ILE A 360 -18.86 -55.61 -25.78
CA ILE A 360 -17.96 -56.49 -26.51
C ILE A 360 -16.61 -56.64 -25.79
N ILE A 361 -16.01 -55.53 -25.34
CA ILE A 361 -14.74 -55.54 -24.61
C ILE A 361 -14.85 -56.35 -23.31
N LYS A 362 -16.01 -56.30 -22.62
CA LYS A 362 -16.27 -57.11 -21.43
C LYS A 362 -16.40 -58.59 -21.75
N VAL A 363 -17.07 -58.97 -22.87
CA VAL A 363 -17.21 -60.38 -23.31
C VAL A 363 -15.87 -60.96 -23.64
N ILE A 364 -14.96 -60.25 -24.27
CA ILE A 364 -13.60 -60.69 -24.61
C ILE A 364 -12.70 -60.84 -23.36
N GLY A 365 -13.20 -60.48 -22.15
CA GLY A 365 -12.49 -60.71 -20.88
C GLY A 365 -11.65 -59.55 -20.38
N ALA A 366 -11.88 -58.31 -20.84
CA ALA A 366 -11.19 -57.15 -20.27
C ALA A 366 -11.57 -56.90 -18.82
N LYS A 367 -10.59 -56.59 -17.97
CA LYS A 367 -10.84 -56.26 -16.56
C LYS A 367 -11.62 -54.96 -16.45
N LEU A 368 -12.60 -54.89 -15.55
CA LEU A 368 -13.40 -53.70 -15.30
C LEU A 368 -12.53 -52.45 -14.99
N ARG A 369 -11.38 -52.67 -14.33
CA ARG A 369 -10.40 -51.61 -14.06
C ARG A 369 -9.76 -51.02 -15.31
N ASP A 370 -9.60 -51.83 -16.38
CA ASP A 370 -9.03 -51.33 -17.65
C ASP A 370 -10.01 -50.42 -18.37
N ILE A 371 -11.31 -50.72 -18.31
CA ILE A 371 -12.38 -49.87 -18.84
C ILE A 371 -12.45 -48.55 -18.05
N GLN A 372 -12.37 -48.64 -16.73
CA GLN A 372 -12.35 -47.45 -15.90
C GLN A 372 -11.15 -46.56 -16.24
N ARG A 373 -9.95 -47.14 -16.34
CA ARG A 373 -8.73 -46.41 -16.70
C ARG A 373 -8.85 -45.67 -18.03
N LEU A 374 -9.49 -46.28 -19.02
CA LEU A 374 -9.70 -45.68 -20.33
C LEU A 374 -10.51 -44.39 -20.22
N PHE A 375 -11.64 -44.42 -19.50
CA PHE A 375 -12.47 -43.21 -19.29
C PHE A 375 -11.80 -42.18 -18.40
N MET A 376 -11.06 -42.59 -17.36
CA MET A 376 -10.28 -41.68 -16.52
C MET A 376 -9.19 -40.96 -17.33
N LEU A 377 -8.53 -41.67 -18.27
CA LEU A 377 -7.56 -41.06 -19.17
C LEU A 377 -8.20 -40.09 -20.18
N GLU A 378 -9.42 -40.35 -20.63
CA GLU A 378 -10.19 -39.40 -21.46
C GLU A 378 -10.45 -38.12 -20.66
N ALA A 379 -10.91 -38.20 -19.38
CA ALA A 379 -11.10 -37.06 -18.51
C ALA A 379 -9.78 -36.33 -18.22
N TRP A 380 -8.69 -37.04 -17.99
CA TRP A 380 -7.36 -36.50 -17.76
C TRP A 380 -6.88 -35.65 -18.95
N TRP A 381 -7.03 -36.16 -20.18
CA TRP A 381 -6.67 -35.41 -21.38
C TRP A 381 -7.50 -34.14 -21.57
N ILE A 382 -8.81 -34.18 -21.28
CA ILE A 382 -9.66 -33.00 -21.28
C ILE A 382 -9.12 -31.96 -20.29
N GLY A 383 -8.70 -32.40 -19.09
CA GLY A 383 -8.08 -31.54 -18.10
C GLY A 383 -6.74 -30.95 -18.54
N VAL A 384 -5.87 -31.74 -19.18
CA VAL A 384 -4.58 -31.28 -19.70
C VAL A 384 -4.77 -30.22 -20.79
N PHE A 385 -5.61 -30.47 -21.79
CA PHE A 385 -5.88 -29.53 -22.86
C PHE A 385 -6.57 -28.27 -22.32
N GLY A 386 -7.56 -28.43 -21.42
CA GLY A 386 -8.24 -27.31 -20.76
C GLY A 386 -7.28 -26.48 -19.90
N GLY A 387 -6.37 -27.13 -19.19
CA GLY A 387 -5.35 -26.45 -18.37
C GLY A 387 -4.35 -25.65 -19.20
N ILE A 388 -3.80 -26.26 -20.28
CA ILE A 388 -2.86 -25.57 -21.18
C ILE A 388 -3.51 -24.34 -21.81
N LEU A 389 -4.72 -24.51 -22.37
CA LEU A 389 -5.46 -23.40 -22.99
C LEU A 389 -5.91 -22.38 -21.95
N GLY A 390 -6.31 -22.82 -20.76
CA GLY A 390 -6.72 -21.95 -19.66
C GLY A 390 -5.58 -21.06 -19.15
N VAL A 391 -4.40 -21.66 -18.94
CA VAL A 391 -3.20 -20.90 -18.57
C VAL A 391 -2.81 -19.93 -19.69
N GLY A 392 -2.78 -20.38 -20.95
CA GLY A 392 -2.48 -19.51 -22.09
C GLY A 392 -3.44 -18.32 -22.19
N MET A 393 -4.75 -18.57 -22.03
CA MET A 393 -5.76 -17.52 -22.02
C MET A 393 -5.60 -16.57 -20.82
N SER A 394 -5.18 -17.09 -19.66
CA SER A 394 -4.91 -16.25 -18.46
C SER A 394 -3.77 -15.27 -18.70
N TYR A 395 -2.68 -15.71 -19.34
CA TYR A 395 -1.58 -14.81 -19.71
C TYR A 395 -2.02 -13.77 -20.74
N LEU A 396 -2.83 -14.15 -21.72
CA LEU A 396 -3.40 -13.22 -22.71
C LEU A 396 -4.28 -12.16 -22.00
N LEU A 397 -5.18 -12.58 -21.12
CA LEU A 397 -6.03 -11.67 -20.35
C LEU A 397 -5.21 -10.75 -19.44
N SER A 398 -4.24 -11.31 -18.72
CA SER A 398 -3.33 -10.54 -17.85
C SER A 398 -2.56 -9.49 -18.67
N PHE A 399 -2.07 -9.85 -19.86
CA PHE A 399 -1.42 -8.90 -20.76
C PHE A 399 -2.37 -7.78 -21.21
N LEU A 400 -3.61 -8.11 -21.57
CA LEU A 400 -4.62 -7.14 -21.95
C LEU A 400 -4.99 -6.21 -20.80
N LEU A 401 -5.21 -6.74 -19.59
CA LEU A 401 -5.50 -5.96 -18.38
C LEU A 401 -4.38 -4.95 -18.09
N ASN A 402 -3.13 -5.38 -18.18
CA ASN A 402 -1.97 -4.51 -17.96
C ASN A 402 -1.80 -3.48 -19.09
N LYS A 403 -2.04 -3.87 -20.35
CA LYS A 403 -1.93 -2.97 -21.51
C LYS A 403 -3.02 -1.88 -21.51
N PHE A 404 -4.25 -2.24 -21.19
CA PHE A 404 -5.38 -1.30 -21.16
C PHE A 404 -5.51 -0.55 -19.83
N ASN A 405 -4.58 -0.74 -18.89
CA ASN A 405 -4.59 -0.08 -17.58
C ASN A 405 -5.98 -0.15 -16.90
N VAL A 406 -6.57 -1.34 -16.86
CA VAL A 406 -7.85 -1.54 -16.18
C VAL A 406 -7.60 -1.35 -14.69
N ASN A 407 -7.86 -0.13 -14.19
CA ASN A 407 -7.60 0.27 -12.83
C ASN A 407 -8.58 -0.41 -11.87
N LEU A 408 -8.10 -1.43 -11.18
CA LEU A 408 -8.77 -2.05 -10.03
C LEU A 408 -8.27 -1.48 -8.68
N GLY A 409 -7.60 -0.33 -8.71
CA GLY A 409 -6.98 0.37 -7.59
C GLY A 409 -6.00 1.43 -8.08
N ASN A 410 -5.40 2.23 -7.19
CA ASN A 410 -4.37 3.20 -7.55
C ASN A 410 -3.20 2.50 -8.26
N SER A 411 -3.06 2.73 -9.56
CA SER A 411 -2.12 2.01 -10.42
C SER A 411 -0.88 2.81 -10.77
N GLU A 412 -0.71 3.99 -10.18
CA GLU A 412 0.46 4.84 -10.41
C GLU A 412 1.09 5.20 -9.07
N ILE A 413 2.39 5.00 -8.96
CA ILE A 413 3.20 5.43 -7.82
C ILE A 413 4.19 6.47 -8.33
N TRP A 414 4.32 7.55 -7.58
CA TRP A 414 5.34 8.55 -7.85
C TRP A 414 6.68 8.04 -7.29
N THR A 415 7.67 7.84 -8.16
CA THR A 415 9.04 7.47 -7.78
C THR A 415 9.99 8.63 -8.15
N PRO A 416 11.23 8.67 -7.61
CA PRO A 416 12.21 9.68 -8.00
C PRO A 416 12.50 9.73 -9.50
N GLU A 417 12.31 8.59 -10.16
CA GLU A 417 12.52 8.41 -11.60
C GLU A 417 11.28 8.78 -12.43
N GLY A 418 10.18 9.17 -11.77
CA GLY A 418 8.91 9.55 -12.39
C GLY A 418 7.73 8.65 -11.98
N MET A 419 6.58 8.80 -12.65
CA MET A 419 5.41 7.96 -12.41
C MET A 419 5.62 6.54 -12.92
N VAL A 420 5.67 5.57 -12.00
CA VAL A 420 5.75 4.14 -12.32
C VAL A 420 4.35 3.54 -12.30
N LYS A 421 3.98 2.92 -13.42
CA LYS A 421 2.71 2.19 -13.53
C LYS A 421 2.81 0.85 -12.84
N LEU A 422 1.86 0.58 -11.98
CA LEU A 422 1.71 -0.71 -11.31
C LEU A 422 0.93 -1.69 -12.21
N ASN A 423 1.31 -2.95 -12.16
CA ASN A 423 0.63 -3.98 -12.91
C ASN A 423 -0.73 -4.33 -12.26
N SER A 424 -1.80 -4.29 -13.05
CA SER A 424 -3.15 -4.69 -12.60
C SER A 424 -3.25 -6.20 -12.35
N SER A 425 -2.45 -7.01 -13.02
CA SER A 425 -2.42 -8.46 -12.91
C SER A 425 -0.97 -8.98 -12.92
N TYR A 426 -0.66 -9.89 -12.00
CA TYR A 426 0.64 -10.55 -11.90
C TYR A 426 0.47 -12.05 -11.69
N ILE A 427 0.94 -12.86 -12.65
CA ILE A 427 0.87 -14.31 -12.61
C ILE A 427 2.25 -14.84 -12.20
N PRO A 428 2.46 -15.27 -10.95
CA PRO A 428 3.71 -15.89 -10.54
C PRO A 428 3.84 -17.32 -11.13
N ILE A 429 5.07 -17.76 -11.32
CA ILE A 429 5.37 -19.08 -11.94
C ILE A 429 4.74 -20.24 -11.15
N TRP A 430 4.72 -20.14 -9.81
CA TRP A 430 4.10 -21.18 -8.97
C TRP A 430 2.59 -21.32 -9.22
N LEU A 431 1.88 -20.20 -9.51
CA LEU A 431 0.44 -20.23 -9.82
C LEU A 431 0.19 -20.89 -11.16
N THR A 432 1.04 -20.63 -12.16
CA THR A 432 1.01 -21.30 -13.46
C THR A 432 1.17 -22.81 -13.30
N ALA A 433 2.16 -23.26 -12.54
CA ALA A 433 2.39 -24.67 -12.26
C ALA A 433 1.20 -25.29 -11.49
N ALA A 434 0.73 -24.61 -10.45
CA ALA A 434 -0.42 -25.06 -9.66
C ALA A 434 -1.68 -25.24 -10.54
N ALA A 435 -2.01 -24.29 -11.40
CA ALA A 435 -3.14 -24.36 -12.31
C ALA A 435 -3.01 -25.50 -13.33
N PHE A 436 -1.80 -25.68 -13.88
CA PHE A 436 -1.51 -26.75 -14.83
C PHE A 436 -1.71 -28.14 -14.22
N PHE A 437 -1.30 -28.38 -12.98
CA PHE A 437 -1.50 -29.67 -12.32
C PHE A 437 -2.91 -29.84 -11.74
N PHE A 438 -3.51 -28.75 -11.28
CA PHE A 438 -4.86 -28.77 -10.71
C PHE A 438 -5.92 -29.16 -11.73
N SER A 439 -5.85 -28.65 -12.96
CA SER A 439 -6.86 -28.89 -14.01
C SER A 439 -7.04 -30.37 -14.37
N PRO A 440 -5.99 -31.17 -14.65
CA PRO A 440 -6.12 -32.60 -14.87
C PRO A 440 -6.64 -33.38 -13.65
N ILE A 441 -6.17 -33.02 -12.43
CA ILE A 441 -6.59 -33.68 -11.19
C ILE A 441 -8.10 -33.48 -10.99
N ALA A 442 -8.55 -32.27 -11.16
CA ALA A 442 -9.93 -31.94 -10.99
C ALA A 442 -10.84 -32.56 -12.07
N SER A 443 -10.36 -32.63 -13.31
CA SER A 443 -11.05 -33.36 -14.40
C SER A 443 -11.14 -34.86 -14.12
N LEU A 444 -10.10 -35.47 -13.50
CA LEU A 444 -10.15 -36.85 -13.03
C LEU A 444 -11.24 -37.05 -11.97
N ILE A 445 -11.36 -36.13 -10.99
CA ILE A 445 -12.39 -36.20 -9.96
C ILE A 445 -13.79 -36.12 -10.59
N ALA A 446 -14.01 -35.20 -11.53
CA ALA A 446 -15.26 -35.05 -12.26
C ALA A 446 -15.62 -36.31 -13.07
N GLY A 447 -14.63 -36.99 -13.66
CA GLY A 447 -14.78 -38.21 -14.43
C GLY A 447 -15.00 -39.48 -13.60
N LEU A 448 -14.77 -39.48 -12.27
CA LEU A 448 -14.91 -40.66 -11.41
C LEU A 448 -16.32 -41.23 -11.37
N LEU A 449 -17.33 -40.39 -11.22
CA LEU A 449 -18.74 -40.84 -11.14
C LEU A 449 -19.21 -41.48 -12.45
N PRO A 450 -19.02 -40.83 -13.62
CA PRO A 450 -19.36 -41.45 -14.90
C PRO A 450 -18.61 -42.77 -15.17
N SER A 451 -17.30 -42.81 -14.91
CA SER A 451 -16.48 -44.00 -15.14
C SER A 451 -16.91 -45.20 -14.30
N ARG A 452 -17.33 -44.97 -13.03
CA ARG A 452 -17.90 -46.00 -12.16
C ARG A 452 -19.22 -46.58 -12.70
N ARG A 453 -20.08 -45.73 -13.30
CA ARG A 453 -21.33 -46.18 -13.94
C ARG A 453 -21.07 -47.05 -15.17
N ALA A 454 -20.05 -46.72 -15.98
CA ALA A 454 -19.64 -47.53 -17.12
C ALA A 454 -19.28 -48.96 -16.72
N MET A 455 -18.65 -49.13 -15.55
CA MET A 455 -18.33 -50.48 -15.03
C MET A 455 -19.57 -51.29 -14.64
N LYS A 456 -20.63 -50.64 -14.19
CA LYS A 456 -21.88 -51.27 -13.73
C LYS A 456 -22.84 -51.65 -14.89
N LEU A 457 -22.54 -51.30 -16.14
CA LEU A 457 -23.34 -51.67 -17.30
C LEU A 457 -23.39 -53.19 -17.48
N SER A 458 -24.63 -53.75 -17.53
CA SER A 458 -24.87 -55.15 -17.79
C SER A 458 -24.52 -55.50 -19.24
N VAL A 459 -23.73 -56.55 -19.42
CA VAL A 459 -23.33 -57.05 -20.76
C VAL A 459 -24.56 -57.41 -21.59
N MET A 460 -25.56 -58.06 -20.97
CA MET A 460 -26.80 -58.46 -21.64
C MET A 460 -27.59 -57.24 -22.15
N LYS A 461 -27.69 -56.15 -21.34
CA LYS A 461 -28.35 -54.90 -21.77
C LYS A 461 -27.57 -54.19 -22.86
N ALA A 462 -26.23 -54.26 -22.81
CA ALA A 462 -25.35 -53.58 -23.76
C ALA A 462 -25.40 -54.21 -25.17
N LEU A 463 -25.65 -55.50 -25.27
CA LEU A 463 -25.74 -56.23 -26.54
C LEU A 463 -27.16 -56.29 -27.14
N ARG A 464 -28.21 -55.99 -26.31
CA ARG A 464 -29.63 -56.07 -26.70
C ARG A 464 -30.23 -54.71 -27.09
N GLN A 465 -29.46 -53.64 -27.04
CA GLN A 465 -29.91 -52.35 -27.55
C GLN A 465 -29.73 -52.30 -29.08
N ASP A 466 -30.85 -52.57 -29.78
CA ASP A 466 -31.05 -52.11 -31.14
C ASP A 466 -31.53 -50.67 -31.15
#